data_f19021ba77003ed6e3951af1abad32c0
#
_entry.id   f19021ba77003ed6e3951af1abad32c0
#
_cell.length_a   1.000
_cell.length_b   1.000
_cell.length_c   1.000
_cell.angle_alpha   90.00
_cell.angle_beta   90.00
_cell.angle_gamma   90.00
#
_symmetry.space_group_name_H-M   'P 1'
#
loop_
_entity.id
_entity.type
_entity.pdbx_description
1 polymer ?
#
loop_
_entity_poly.entity_id
_entity_poly.type
_entity_poly.pdbx_seq_one_letter_code
_entity_poly.pdbx_strand_id
1 'polypeptide(L)'
;MEDSGNRELITRRKILQNGMRIVTGLALGGFTAVLIKKRAVADNTVWQLDPYICLQCGNCATECVLPHSAVKCVHAYAVCGYCKLCSGYFRPNSQVLDTSAEYQQCPVNAIKRTFVENPYFEYVIDESLCIGCGKCVAGCSAFGNGSLFLQVRHDRCLNCNSCAIARSCPSNAYKRVPASDPYILKGRARIT
;
A
#
# COMPACT_ATOMS: atom_id res chain seq x y z
N MET A 1 -12.82 17.30 76.79
CA MET A 1 -13.35 16.72 75.55
C MET A 1 -12.15 16.46 74.67
N GLU A 2 -11.65 15.21 74.75
CA GLU A 2 -10.39 14.80 74.10
C GLU A 2 -10.68 14.35 72.70
N ASP A 3 -10.10 15.04 71.74
CA ASP A 3 -9.98 14.57 70.36
C ASP A 3 -8.75 13.65 70.28
N SER A 4 -8.99 12.34 70.48
CA SER A 4 -7.94 11.35 70.34
C SER A 4 -7.73 11.03 68.86
N GLY A 5 -6.90 11.86 68.20
CA GLY A 5 -6.43 11.60 66.84
C GLY A 5 -5.75 10.23 66.73
N ASN A 6 -6.44 9.26 66.14
CA ASN A 6 -5.96 7.94 65.82
C ASN A 6 -4.83 8.03 64.78
N ARG A 7 -3.58 8.22 65.25
CA ARG A 7 -2.38 8.08 64.40
C ARG A 7 -2.12 6.59 64.20
N GLU A 8 -2.72 6.01 63.15
CA GLU A 8 -2.32 4.66 62.70
C GLU A 8 -0.80 4.68 62.42
N LEU A 9 -0.07 3.96 63.26
CA LEU A 9 1.36 3.71 63.07
C LEU A 9 1.55 2.98 61.71
N ILE A 10 1.98 3.68 60.70
CA ILE A 10 2.26 3.13 59.37
C ILE A 10 3.49 2.23 59.50
N THR A 11 3.26 0.95 59.59
CA THR A 11 4.31 -0.06 59.68
C THR A 11 5.11 -0.11 58.35
N ARG A 12 6.46 -0.24 58.43
CA ARG A 12 7.35 -0.37 57.26
C ARG A 12 6.83 -1.36 56.19
N ARG A 13 6.16 -2.42 56.65
CA ARG A 13 5.54 -3.42 55.77
C ARG A 13 4.35 -2.84 54.96
N LYS A 14 3.52 -1.97 55.55
CA LYS A 14 2.39 -1.32 54.85
C LYS A 14 2.91 -0.32 53.80
N ILE A 15 3.99 0.42 54.09
CA ILE A 15 4.64 1.32 53.11
C ILE A 15 5.17 0.55 51.92
N LEU A 16 5.88 -0.55 52.13
CA LEU A 16 6.40 -1.39 51.05
C LEU A 16 5.29 -2.02 50.21
N GLN A 17 4.22 -2.53 50.84
CA GLN A 17 3.08 -3.10 50.12
C GLN A 17 2.34 -2.06 49.28
N ASN A 18 2.12 -0.85 49.81
CA ASN A 18 1.46 0.23 49.06
C ASN A 18 2.36 0.77 47.95
N GLY A 19 3.67 0.92 48.21
CA GLY A 19 4.64 1.29 47.18
C GLY A 19 4.66 0.30 46.02
N MET A 20 4.67 -1.00 46.30
CA MET A 20 4.64 -2.05 45.28
C MET A 20 3.35 -2.03 44.45
N ARG A 21 2.19 -1.81 45.08
CA ARG A 21 0.90 -1.67 44.39
C ARG A 21 0.86 -0.47 43.46
N ILE A 22 1.43 0.66 43.88
CA ILE A 22 1.49 1.88 43.05
C ILE A 22 2.41 1.64 41.85
N VAL A 23 3.59 1.04 42.04
CA VAL A 23 4.52 0.73 40.95
C VAL A 23 3.90 -0.25 39.94
N THR A 24 3.22 -1.30 40.43
CA THR A 24 2.55 -2.27 39.56
C THR A 24 1.38 -1.62 38.81
N GLY A 25 0.61 -0.77 39.47
CA GLY A 25 -0.49 -0.03 38.83
C GLY A 25 0.00 0.92 37.73
N LEU A 26 1.10 1.64 37.98
CA LEU A 26 1.72 2.53 36.99
C LEU A 26 2.32 1.76 35.80
N ALA A 27 2.96 0.61 36.05
CA ALA A 27 3.51 -0.23 35.00
C ALA A 27 2.40 -0.81 34.11
N LEU A 28 1.34 -1.33 34.69
CA LEU A 28 0.19 -1.86 33.93
C LEU A 28 -0.57 -0.75 33.19
N GLY A 29 -0.81 0.39 33.84
CA GLY A 29 -1.46 1.55 33.22
C GLY A 29 -0.63 2.13 32.08
N GLY A 30 0.67 2.25 32.24
CA GLY A 30 1.58 2.71 31.18
C GLY A 30 1.61 1.76 29.98
N PHE A 31 1.66 0.45 30.25
CA PHE A 31 1.66 -0.56 29.18
C PHE A 31 0.34 -0.56 28.38
N THR A 32 -0.80 -0.47 29.07
CA THR A 32 -2.11 -0.38 28.41
C THR A 32 -2.25 0.89 27.59
N ALA A 33 -1.79 2.04 28.08
CA ALA A 33 -1.81 3.29 27.34
C ALA A 33 -0.98 3.24 26.07
N VAL A 34 0.20 2.59 26.09
CA VAL A 34 1.03 2.37 24.90
C VAL A 34 0.35 1.47 23.89
N LEU A 35 -0.33 0.41 24.35
CA LEU A 35 -1.06 -0.49 23.45
C LEU A 35 -2.27 0.21 22.80
N ILE A 36 -3.00 1.04 23.54
CA ILE A 36 -4.13 1.81 23.01
C ILE A 36 -3.62 2.83 21.97
N LYS A 37 -2.53 3.54 22.27
CA LYS A 37 -1.92 4.48 21.33
C LYS A 37 -1.46 3.79 20.03
N LYS A 38 -0.83 2.62 20.12
CA LYS A 38 -0.43 1.84 18.94
C LYS A 38 -1.63 1.38 18.12
N ARG A 39 -2.73 0.98 18.74
CA ARG A 39 -3.99 0.64 18.04
C ARG A 39 -4.60 1.85 17.34
N ALA A 40 -4.74 2.97 18.02
CA ALA A 40 -5.31 4.20 17.44
C ALA A 40 -4.51 4.71 16.22
N VAL A 41 -3.18 4.57 16.24
CA VAL A 41 -2.33 4.91 15.08
C VAL A 41 -2.54 3.92 13.94
N ALA A 42 -2.71 2.62 14.22
CA ALA A 42 -2.97 1.62 13.19
C ALA A 42 -4.33 1.82 12.50
N ASP A 43 -5.35 2.24 13.25
CA ASP A 43 -6.70 2.48 12.71
C ASP A 43 -6.79 3.70 11.79
N ASN A 44 -5.86 4.65 11.88
CA ASN A 44 -5.84 5.85 11.04
C ASN A 44 -4.82 5.78 9.89
N THR A 45 -4.29 4.60 9.60
CA THR A 45 -3.34 4.39 8.51
C THR A 45 -3.77 3.26 7.59
N VAL A 46 -3.40 3.37 6.33
CA VAL A 46 -3.67 2.36 5.30
C VAL A 46 -2.39 1.96 4.59
N TRP A 47 -2.37 0.76 4.02
CA TRP A 47 -1.26 0.31 3.20
C TRP A 47 -1.28 0.97 1.84
N GLN A 48 -0.14 1.51 1.41
CA GLN A 48 0.03 2.01 0.04
C GLN A 48 1.39 1.61 -0.52
N LEU A 49 1.44 1.47 -1.84
CA LEU A 49 2.63 1.17 -2.61
C LEU A 49 3.30 2.46 -3.07
N ASP A 50 4.60 2.58 -2.84
CA ASP A 50 5.42 3.67 -3.38
C ASP A 50 5.84 3.31 -4.83
N PRO A 51 5.33 4.03 -5.84
CA PRO A 51 5.61 3.72 -7.24
C PRO A 51 7.06 3.99 -7.66
N TYR A 52 7.80 4.80 -6.88
CA TYR A 52 9.18 5.18 -7.21
C TYR A 52 10.21 4.13 -6.83
N ILE A 53 9.91 3.29 -5.86
CA ILE A 53 10.80 2.21 -5.42
C ILE A 53 10.25 0.81 -5.75
N CYS A 54 9.11 0.74 -6.43
CA CYS A 54 8.50 -0.50 -6.87
C CYS A 54 9.32 -1.17 -7.98
N LEU A 55 9.72 -2.44 -7.79
CA LEU A 55 10.47 -3.24 -8.76
C LEU A 55 9.60 -4.04 -9.72
N GLN A 56 8.29 -3.88 -9.69
CA GLN A 56 7.32 -4.60 -10.53
C GLN A 56 7.46 -6.14 -10.50
N CYS A 57 7.90 -6.69 -9.37
CA CYS A 57 8.26 -8.12 -9.22
C CYS A 57 7.10 -9.12 -9.35
N GLY A 58 5.84 -8.63 -9.27
CA GLY A 58 4.64 -9.47 -9.42
C GLY A 58 4.08 -10.04 -8.11
N ASN A 59 4.79 -10.01 -6.98
CA ASN A 59 4.34 -10.56 -5.70
C ASN A 59 2.99 -9.98 -5.24
N CYS A 60 2.62 -8.78 -5.69
CA CYS A 60 1.33 -8.19 -5.38
C CYS A 60 0.15 -9.02 -5.88
N ALA A 61 0.33 -9.77 -6.98
CA ALA A 61 -0.72 -10.61 -7.53
C ALA A 61 -0.91 -11.91 -6.76
N THR A 62 0.18 -12.46 -6.18
CA THR A 62 0.20 -13.81 -5.58
C THR A 62 0.09 -13.81 -4.07
N GLU A 63 0.67 -12.81 -3.41
CA GLU A 63 0.78 -12.75 -1.95
C GLU A 63 -0.41 -12.08 -1.25
N CYS A 64 -1.34 -11.49 -2.01
CA CYS A 64 -2.54 -10.91 -1.41
C CYS A 64 -3.42 -12.02 -0.83
N VAL A 65 -3.95 -11.81 0.37
CA VAL A 65 -4.90 -12.74 1.01
C VAL A 65 -6.27 -12.80 0.31
N LEU A 66 -6.55 -11.83 -0.56
CA LEU A 66 -7.79 -11.80 -1.35
C LEU A 66 -7.65 -12.67 -2.60
N PRO A 67 -8.73 -13.31 -3.08
CA PRO A 67 -8.75 -14.05 -4.34
C PRO A 67 -8.30 -13.21 -5.55
N HIS A 68 -8.67 -11.94 -5.54
CA HIS A 68 -8.18 -10.92 -6.47
C HIS A 68 -7.48 -9.82 -5.69
N SER A 69 -6.20 -9.63 -5.96
CA SER A 69 -5.38 -8.63 -5.27
C SER A 69 -6.05 -7.25 -5.25
N ALA A 70 -5.97 -6.57 -4.10
CA ALA A 70 -6.38 -5.18 -3.98
C ALA A 70 -5.43 -4.22 -4.70
N VAL A 71 -4.27 -4.69 -5.16
CA VAL A 71 -3.32 -3.90 -5.95
C VAL A 71 -3.77 -3.91 -7.40
N LYS A 72 -3.89 -2.73 -7.98
CA LYS A 72 -4.31 -2.53 -9.37
C LYS A 72 -3.30 -1.66 -10.10
N CYS A 73 -3.19 -1.87 -11.40
CA CYS A 73 -2.49 -0.95 -12.27
C CYS A 73 -3.34 0.30 -12.47
N VAL A 74 -2.71 1.45 -12.39
CA VAL A 74 -3.32 2.75 -12.70
C VAL A 74 -2.35 3.55 -13.57
N HIS A 75 -2.84 4.60 -14.20
CA HIS A 75 -2.04 5.47 -15.05
C HIS A 75 -1.98 6.90 -14.49
N ALA A 76 -0.81 7.56 -14.62
CA ALA A 76 -0.68 8.99 -14.36
C ALA A 76 -1.22 9.82 -15.53
N TYR A 77 -1.04 9.32 -16.76
CA TYR A 77 -1.50 9.91 -17.99
C TYR A 77 -2.27 8.87 -18.80
N ALA A 78 -3.52 9.13 -19.14
CA ALA A 78 -4.37 8.19 -19.87
C ALA A 78 -3.97 8.08 -21.37
N VAL A 79 -3.41 9.13 -21.93
CA VAL A 79 -3.02 9.21 -23.34
C VAL A 79 -1.51 9.03 -23.50
N CYS A 80 -1.07 8.23 -24.49
CA CYS A 80 0.32 7.93 -24.74
C CYS A 80 0.60 7.78 -26.25
N GLY A 81 1.71 8.37 -26.73
CA GLY A 81 2.19 8.26 -28.12
C GLY A 81 3.34 7.26 -28.31
N TYR A 82 3.68 6.45 -27.31
CA TYR A 82 4.87 5.57 -27.34
C TYR A 82 4.56 4.13 -27.77
N CYS A 83 3.41 3.86 -28.34
CA CYS A 83 3.00 2.48 -28.72
C CYS A 83 4.04 1.71 -29.55
N LYS A 84 4.70 2.38 -30.50
CA LYS A 84 5.72 1.77 -31.35
C LYS A 84 7.01 1.42 -30.61
N LEU A 85 7.25 2.02 -29.47
CA LEU A 85 8.46 1.85 -28.65
C LEU A 85 8.23 0.89 -27.47
N CYS A 86 6.98 0.58 -27.16
CA CYS A 86 6.66 -0.33 -26.08
C CYS A 86 7.15 -1.76 -26.32
N SER A 87 7.52 -2.47 -25.26
CA SER A 87 8.14 -3.81 -25.33
C SER A 87 7.31 -4.86 -26.06
N GLY A 88 5.99 -4.78 -26.05
CA GLY A 88 5.12 -5.69 -26.77
C GLY A 88 5.19 -5.54 -28.29
N TYR A 89 5.64 -4.41 -28.78
CA TYR A 89 5.85 -4.17 -30.20
C TYR A 89 6.99 -5.03 -30.78
N PHE A 90 7.95 -5.37 -29.96
CA PHE A 90 9.11 -6.18 -30.31
C PHE A 90 8.94 -7.66 -30.00
N ARG A 91 7.76 -8.12 -29.57
CA ARG A 91 7.53 -9.54 -29.37
C ARG A 91 7.47 -10.26 -30.71
N PRO A 92 8.22 -11.35 -30.90
CA PRO A 92 8.32 -12.06 -32.19
C PRO A 92 7.05 -12.69 -32.71
N ASN A 93 5.93 -12.63 -32.05
CA ASN A 93 4.64 -13.19 -32.47
C ASN A 93 3.46 -12.24 -32.19
N SER A 94 3.67 -10.95 -32.23
CA SER A 94 2.60 -9.96 -32.15
C SER A 94 1.67 -10.11 -33.36
N GLN A 95 0.55 -10.80 -33.20
CA GLN A 95 -0.38 -11.09 -34.29
C GLN A 95 -1.22 -9.88 -34.73
N VAL A 96 -1.32 -8.85 -33.92
CA VAL A 96 -2.17 -7.70 -34.23
C VAL A 96 -1.44 -6.42 -33.84
N LEU A 97 -1.21 -5.56 -34.82
CA LEU A 97 -0.57 -4.25 -34.65
C LEU A 97 -1.46 -3.21 -33.92
N ASP A 98 -2.71 -3.56 -33.68
CA ASP A 98 -3.73 -2.69 -33.08
C ASP A 98 -3.74 -2.74 -31.55
N THR A 99 -3.01 -3.68 -30.94
CA THR A 99 -2.88 -3.80 -29.51
C THR A 99 -1.62 -3.12 -28.99
N SER A 100 -1.73 -2.44 -27.86
CA SER A 100 -0.57 -1.85 -27.21
C SER A 100 0.35 -2.91 -26.61
N ALA A 101 1.58 -2.55 -26.34
CA ALA A 101 2.52 -3.41 -25.64
C ALA A 101 1.99 -3.84 -24.26
N GLU A 102 1.35 -2.93 -23.57
CA GLU A 102 0.74 -3.16 -22.27
C GLU A 102 -0.36 -4.22 -22.35
N TYR A 103 -1.19 -4.15 -23.37
CA TYR A 103 -2.26 -5.12 -23.60
C TYR A 103 -1.69 -6.52 -23.88
N GLN A 104 -0.68 -6.62 -24.71
CA GLN A 104 -0.04 -7.89 -25.03
C GLN A 104 0.69 -8.52 -23.83
N GLN A 105 1.19 -7.70 -22.93
CA GLN A 105 1.84 -8.17 -21.70
C GLN A 105 0.85 -8.52 -20.60
N CYS A 106 -0.37 -8.01 -20.68
CA CYS A 106 -1.38 -8.24 -19.66
C CYS A 106 -1.93 -9.68 -19.77
N PRO A 107 -1.72 -10.57 -18.77
CA PRO A 107 -2.14 -11.96 -18.86
C PRO A 107 -3.66 -12.12 -18.76
N VAL A 108 -4.38 -11.09 -18.32
CA VAL A 108 -5.83 -11.09 -18.09
C VAL A 108 -6.57 -10.09 -18.98
N ASN A 109 -5.91 -9.50 -19.97
CA ASN A 109 -6.50 -8.53 -20.91
C ASN A 109 -7.21 -7.34 -20.22
N ALA A 110 -6.68 -6.87 -19.10
CA ALA A 110 -7.26 -5.78 -18.33
C ALA A 110 -7.03 -4.39 -18.95
N ILE A 111 -6.15 -4.26 -19.95
CA ILE A 111 -5.82 -2.97 -20.58
C ILE A 111 -6.48 -2.90 -21.94
N LYS A 112 -7.27 -1.87 -22.16
CA LYS A 112 -7.91 -1.54 -23.42
C LYS A 112 -7.26 -0.28 -24.00
N ARG A 113 -7.11 -0.25 -25.33
CA ARG A 113 -6.55 0.87 -26.06
C ARG A 113 -7.57 1.39 -27.08
N THR A 114 -7.73 2.69 -27.13
CA THR A 114 -8.55 3.38 -28.10
C THR A 114 -7.71 4.41 -28.85
N PHE A 115 -7.73 4.40 -30.18
CA PHE A 115 -7.06 5.40 -31.00
C PHE A 115 -7.72 6.76 -30.78
N VAL A 116 -6.92 7.78 -30.54
CA VAL A 116 -7.36 9.18 -30.42
C VAL A 116 -6.93 9.93 -31.68
N GLU A 117 -5.63 10.07 -31.88
CA GLU A 117 -5.01 10.70 -33.05
C GLU A 117 -3.58 10.18 -33.20
N ASN A 118 -3.01 10.27 -34.38
CA ASN A 118 -1.65 9.80 -34.60
C ASN A 118 -0.61 10.75 -33.95
N PRO A 119 0.27 10.29 -33.06
CA PRO A 119 0.55 8.89 -32.67
C PRO A 119 -0.14 8.44 -31.37
N TYR A 120 -1.15 9.13 -30.88
CA TYR A 120 -1.68 9.01 -29.54
C TYR A 120 -2.85 8.02 -29.41
N PHE A 121 -2.82 7.28 -28.30
CA PHE A 121 -3.84 6.33 -27.90
C PHE A 121 -4.25 6.58 -26.45
N GLU A 122 -5.52 6.41 -26.16
CA GLU A 122 -6.06 6.38 -24.81
C GLU A 122 -6.03 4.95 -24.27
N TYR A 123 -5.64 4.81 -23.01
CA TYR A 123 -5.58 3.54 -22.29
C TYR A 123 -6.54 3.53 -21.14
N VAL A 124 -7.39 2.51 -21.09
CA VAL A 124 -8.31 2.28 -19.98
C VAL A 124 -7.96 0.94 -19.33
N ILE A 125 -7.83 0.95 -18.01
CA ILE A 125 -7.54 -0.25 -17.23
C ILE A 125 -8.81 -0.74 -16.57
N ASP A 126 -9.23 -1.95 -16.92
CA ASP A 126 -10.32 -2.64 -16.24
C ASP A 126 -9.79 -3.21 -14.92
N GLU A 127 -10.05 -2.48 -13.83
CA GLU A 127 -9.59 -2.86 -12.49
C GLU A 127 -10.24 -4.15 -11.99
N SER A 128 -11.39 -4.57 -12.54
CA SER A 128 -12.05 -5.82 -12.16
C SER A 128 -11.24 -7.03 -12.65
N LEU A 129 -10.64 -6.94 -13.83
CA LEU A 129 -9.78 -7.96 -14.42
C LEU A 129 -8.34 -7.87 -13.93
N CYS A 130 -7.87 -6.68 -13.55
CA CYS A 130 -6.48 -6.46 -13.17
C CYS A 130 -6.10 -7.26 -11.91
N ILE A 131 -5.04 -8.05 -11.99
CA ILE A 131 -4.50 -8.84 -10.87
C ILE A 131 -3.31 -8.20 -10.16
N GLY A 132 -2.84 -7.02 -10.61
CA GLY A 132 -1.72 -6.32 -9.98
C GLY A 132 -0.34 -6.94 -10.23
N CYS A 133 -0.15 -7.70 -11.32
CA CYS A 133 1.11 -8.42 -11.59
C CYS A 133 2.30 -7.53 -11.99
N GLY A 134 2.08 -6.26 -12.33
CA GLY A 134 3.14 -5.29 -12.65
C GLY A 134 3.78 -5.41 -14.03
N LYS A 135 3.45 -6.40 -14.86
CA LYS A 135 4.07 -6.59 -16.19
C LYS A 135 3.92 -5.38 -17.10
N CYS A 136 2.74 -4.79 -17.15
CA CYS A 136 2.49 -3.57 -17.94
C CYS A 136 3.29 -2.37 -17.40
N VAL A 137 3.45 -2.26 -16.07
CA VAL A 137 4.23 -1.21 -15.44
C VAL A 137 5.71 -1.32 -15.83
N ALA A 138 6.26 -2.54 -15.81
CA ALA A 138 7.63 -2.81 -16.25
C ALA A 138 7.83 -2.43 -17.72
N GLY A 139 6.91 -2.84 -18.60
CA GLY A 139 6.95 -2.47 -20.02
C GLY A 139 6.84 -0.97 -20.26
N CYS A 140 5.89 -0.32 -19.61
CA CYS A 140 5.68 1.12 -19.71
C CYS A 140 6.88 1.93 -19.18
N SER A 141 7.53 1.47 -18.13
CA SER A 141 8.71 2.13 -17.57
C SER A 141 9.94 1.97 -18.47
N ALA A 142 10.07 0.84 -19.15
CA ALA A 142 11.23 0.54 -20.00
C ALA A 142 11.12 1.18 -21.40
N PHE A 143 9.93 1.21 -21.99
CA PHE A 143 9.73 1.53 -23.40
C PHE A 143 8.64 2.58 -23.67
N GLY A 144 7.82 2.90 -22.70
CA GLY A 144 6.74 3.87 -22.79
C GLY A 144 7.06 5.19 -22.09
N ASN A 145 6.01 5.94 -21.75
CA ASN A 145 6.11 7.23 -21.05
C ASN A 145 6.21 7.06 -19.51
N GLY A 146 6.28 5.83 -19.00
CA GLY A 146 6.32 5.55 -17.58
C GLY A 146 5.03 5.90 -16.81
N SER A 147 3.92 6.09 -17.51
CA SER A 147 2.64 6.50 -16.92
C SER A 147 2.03 5.44 -16.01
N LEU A 148 2.18 4.16 -16.35
CA LEU A 148 1.59 3.06 -15.59
C LEU A 148 2.33 2.85 -14.26
N PHE A 149 1.57 2.60 -13.20
CA PHE A 149 2.11 2.23 -11.89
C PHE A 149 1.11 1.38 -11.10
N LEU A 150 1.58 0.69 -10.08
CA LEU A 150 0.73 -0.08 -9.18
C LEU A 150 0.27 0.78 -8.02
N GLN A 151 -0.96 0.56 -7.59
CA GLN A 151 -1.58 1.26 -6.47
C GLN A 151 -2.48 0.32 -5.67
N VAL A 152 -2.51 0.47 -4.35
CA VAL A 152 -3.47 -0.25 -3.51
C VAL A 152 -4.81 0.46 -3.58
N ARG A 153 -5.85 -0.27 -3.92
CA ARG A 153 -7.24 0.24 -3.93
C ARG A 153 -7.88 -0.02 -2.57
N HIS A 154 -8.14 1.06 -1.85
CA HIS A 154 -8.59 0.99 -0.45
C HIS A 154 -10.03 0.51 -0.30
N ASP A 155 -10.86 0.68 -1.33
CA ASP A 155 -12.21 0.12 -1.42
C ASP A 155 -12.22 -1.42 -1.44
N ARG A 156 -11.10 -2.04 -1.80
CA ARG A 156 -10.93 -3.49 -1.89
C ARG A 156 -9.98 -4.05 -0.84
N CYS A 157 -9.09 -3.23 -0.29
CA CYS A 157 -8.07 -3.66 0.65
C CYS A 157 -8.64 -3.86 2.06
N LEU A 158 -8.38 -5.04 2.66
CA LEU A 158 -8.78 -5.35 4.03
C LEU A 158 -7.95 -4.64 5.10
N ASN A 159 -6.96 -3.88 4.70
CA ASN A 159 -6.05 -3.16 5.60
C ASN A 159 -5.43 -4.04 6.71
N CYS A 160 -5.01 -5.25 6.36
CA CYS A 160 -4.45 -6.23 7.29
C CYS A 160 -3.34 -5.62 8.17
N ASN A 161 -3.33 -5.92 9.47
CA ASN A 161 -2.28 -5.45 10.39
C ASN A 161 -0.89 -5.90 9.95
N SER A 162 -0.77 -7.15 9.47
CA SER A 162 0.43 -7.71 8.84
C SER A 162 0.10 -8.05 7.40
N CYS A 163 0.48 -7.18 6.48
CA CYS A 163 0.23 -7.38 5.05
C CYS A 163 1.22 -8.39 4.46
N ALA A 164 0.71 -9.47 3.86
CA ALA A 164 1.55 -10.49 3.24
C ALA A 164 2.37 -9.92 2.08
N ILE A 165 1.77 -9.05 1.25
CA ILE A 165 2.49 -8.37 0.18
C ILE A 165 3.64 -7.50 0.73
N ALA A 166 3.40 -6.75 1.81
CA ALA A 166 4.43 -5.89 2.39
C ALA A 166 5.62 -6.72 2.92
N ARG A 167 5.35 -7.93 3.44
CA ARG A 167 6.39 -8.85 3.93
C ARG A 167 7.20 -9.48 2.81
N SER A 168 6.58 -9.75 1.67
CA SER A 168 7.22 -10.38 0.50
C SER A 168 7.83 -9.37 -0.48
N CYS A 169 7.62 -8.06 -0.25
CA CYS A 169 8.08 -7.01 -1.16
C CYS A 169 9.61 -6.82 -1.07
N PRO A 170 10.38 -7.15 -2.12
CA PRO A 170 11.85 -7.11 -2.06
C PRO A 170 12.41 -5.68 -1.96
N SER A 171 11.67 -4.68 -2.43
CA SER A 171 12.08 -3.28 -2.38
C SER A 171 11.50 -2.51 -1.20
N ASN A 172 10.74 -3.16 -0.30
CA ASN A 172 10.02 -2.50 0.78
C ASN A 172 9.15 -1.32 0.30
N ALA A 173 8.56 -1.45 -0.89
CA ALA A 173 7.74 -0.39 -1.50
C ALA A 173 6.42 -0.17 -0.77
N TYR A 174 5.95 -1.13 0.06
CA TYR A 174 4.75 -1.00 0.85
C TYR A 174 5.01 -0.21 2.12
N LYS A 175 4.19 0.82 2.34
CA LYS A 175 4.27 1.72 3.50
C LYS A 175 2.89 1.95 4.10
N ARG A 176 2.84 2.20 5.40
CA ARG A 176 1.66 2.75 6.06
C ARG A 176 1.63 4.25 5.80
N VAL A 177 0.53 4.74 5.24
CA VAL A 177 0.28 6.16 4.97
C VAL A 177 -0.97 6.62 5.71
N PRO A 178 -1.13 7.90 6.01
CA PRO A 178 -2.36 8.41 6.62
C PRO A 178 -3.58 8.10 5.76
N ALA A 179 -4.67 7.66 6.39
CA ALA A 179 -5.93 7.39 5.70
C ALA A 179 -6.58 8.64 5.07
N SER A 180 -6.21 9.83 5.56
CA SER A 180 -6.64 11.11 5.01
C SER A 180 -5.99 11.46 3.67
N ASP A 181 -4.78 10.95 3.39
CA ASP A 181 -4.08 11.10 2.11
C ASP A 181 -3.46 9.76 1.69
N PRO A 182 -4.29 8.82 1.24
CA PRO A 182 -3.90 7.43 1.08
C PRO A 182 -3.15 7.14 -0.23
N TYR A 183 -3.08 8.07 -1.17
CA TYR A 183 -2.55 7.81 -2.51
C TYR A 183 -1.22 8.49 -2.78
N ILE A 184 -0.22 7.68 -3.16
CA ILE A 184 1.06 8.17 -3.66
C ILE A 184 0.99 8.19 -5.18
N LEU A 185 0.85 9.39 -5.77
CA LEU A 185 0.70 9.57 -7.21
C LEU A 185 2.06 9.72 -7.89
N LYS A 186 2.24 9.02 -9.00
CA LYS A 186 3.42 9.18 -9.86
C LYS A 186 3.32 10.51 -10.61
N GLY A 187 4.43 11.25 -10.69
CA GLY A 187 4.47 12.57 -11.37
C GLY A 187 4.10 13.77 -10.48
N ARG A 188 3.59 13.56 -9.27
CA ARG A 188 3.45 14.64 -8.28
C ARG A 188 4.75 14.82 -7.50
N ALA A 189 5.31 16.03 -7.47
CA ALA A 189 6.38 16.35 -6.54
C ALA A 189 5.90 16.05 -5.11
N ARG A 190 6.66 15.25 -4.36
CA ARG A 190 6.39 15.08 -2.92
C ARG A 190 6.68 16.41 -2.26
N ILE A 191 5.65 17.06 -1.74
CA ILE A 191 5.83 18.14 -0.79
C ILE A 191 6.23 17.43 0.51
N THR A 192 7.53 17.44 0.79
CA THR A 192 8.12 16.95 2.06
C THR A 192 7.92 17.96 3.16
#